data_e593fe7efa5d99cf008b584778c626a8
#
_entry.id   e593fe7efa5d99cf008b584778c626a8
#
_cell.length_a   1.000
_cell.length_b   1.000
_cell.length_c   1.000
_cell.angle_alpha   90.00
_cell.angle_beta   90.00
_cell.angle_gamma   90.00
#
_symmetry.space_group_name_H-M   'P 1'
#
loop_
_entity.id
_entity.type
_entity.pdbx_description
1 polymer ?
#
loop_
_entity_poly.entity_id
_entity_poly.type
_entity_poly.pdbx_seq_one_letter_code
_entity_poly.pdbx_strand_id
1 'polypeptide(L)'
;MMNRFVSTIRITLVSAVLLGVEGAQAHEGATGVVKDRMDRFKASKESVKQIKKALKTKDWSAIQKEANDLQQWASEMSNFFPEGSNGKPSEAKDNIWSDWDGFLLSVESYQEGTEKLVKASSNKSLEATATAFKATLKSCKSCHNDFKAD
;
A
#
# COMPACT_ATOMS: atom_id res chain seq x y z
N MET A 1 48.82 65.16 0.41
CA MET A 1 49.04 63.78 -0.18
C MET A 1 47.92 62.90 0.26
N MET A 2 46.99 62.64 -0.65
CA MET A 2 45.73 61.96 -0.37
C MET A 2 45.81 60.51 -0.92
N ASN A 3 45.85 59.50 -0.03
CA ASN A 3 45.92 58.11 -0.42
C ASN A 3 44.50 57.53 -0.34
N ARG A 4 43.93 57.22 -1.54
CA ARG A 4 42.64 56.61 -1.70
C ARG A 4 42.82 55.07 -1.65
N PHE A 5 42.36 54.42 -0.57
CA PHE A 5 42.23 52.97 -0.53
C PHE A 5 40.94 52.55 -1.25
N VAL A 6 41.13 51.88 -2.37
CA VAL A 6 40.03 51.21 -3.09
C VAL A 6 39.89 49.82 -2.52
N SER A 7 38.79 49.59 -1.76
CA SER A 7 38.42 48.28 -1.23
C SER A 7 37.65 47.51 -2.27
N THR A 8 38.25 46.46 -2.81
CA THR A 8 37.62 45.54 -3.77
C THR A 8 36.79 44.51 -3.01
N ILE A 9 35.47 44.65 -3.04
CA ILE A 9 34.51 43.65 -2.51
C ILE A 9 34.45 42.49 -3.51
N ARG A 10 34.97 41.34 -3.11
CA ARG A 10 34.79 40.06 -3.85
C ARG A 10 33.46 39.48 -3.43
N ILE A 11 32.48 39.51 -4.34
CA ILE A 11 31.20 38.80 -4.20
C ILE A 11 31.43 37.36 -4.61
N THR A 12 31.48 36.48 -3.63
CA THR A 12 31.47 35.02 -3.87
C THR A 12 30.02 34.57 -4.10
N LEU A 13 29.69 34.20 -5.34
CA LEU A 13 28.42 33.53 -5.65
C LEU A 13 28.49 32.12 -5.08
N VAL A 14 27.69 31.88 -4.04
CA VAL A 14 27.41 30.54 -3.54
C VAL A 14 26.28 29.98 -4.38
N SER A 15 26.61 29.09 -5.34
CA SER A 15 25.63 28.31 -6.09
C SER A 15 25.03 27.26 -5.16
N ALA A 16 23.81 27.49 -4.69
CA ALA A 16 23.03 26.48 -4.00
C ALA A 16 22.57 25.43 -5.02
N VAL A 17 23.20 24.27 -4.99
CA VAL A 17 22.72 23.07 -5.73
C VAL A 17 21.49 22.54 -4.98
N LEU A 18 20.31 22.81 -5.51
CA LEU A 18 19.07 22.18 -5.08
C LEU A 18 19.11 20.72 -5.57
N LEU A 19 19.50 19.80 -4.69
CA LEU A 19 19.29 18.38 -4.88
C LEU A 19 17.78 18.13 -4.78
N GLY A 20 17.11 18.06 -5.92
CA GLY A 20 15.74 17.62 -6.02
C GLY A 20 15.65 16.18 -5.52
N VAL A 21 15.00 15.97 -4.40
CA VAL A 21 14.56 14.64 -3.96
C VAL A 21 13.41 14.25 -4.88
N GLU A 22 13.72 13.54 -5.96
CA GLU A 22 12.71 12.85 -6.76
C GLU A 22 12.17 11.69 -5.90
N GLY A 23 11.18 12.00 -5.05
CA GLY A 23 10.33 10.99 -4.43
C GLY A 23 9.63 10.23 -5.53
N ALA A 24 9.85 8.92 -5.62
CA ALA A 24 9.18 8.04 -6.57
C ALA A 24 7.66 8.20 -6.44
N GLN A 25 7.07 8.99 -7.32
CA GLN A 25 5.62 9.21 -7.41
C GLN A 25 5.00 8.09 -8.25
N ALA A 26 4.85 6.90 -7.63
CA ALA A 26 4.24 5.75 -8.29
C ALA A 26 2.72 5.95 -8.59
N HIS A 27 2.16 7.13 -8.28
CA HIS A 27 0.72 7.42 -8.39
C HIS A 27 0.42 8.77 -9.07
N GLU A 28 1.39 9.36 -9.79
CA GLU A 28 1.13 10.59 -10.56
C GLU A 28 0.06 10.35 -11.62
N GLY A 29 -1.04 11.12 -11.53
CA GLY A 29 -2.14 11.08 -12.48
C GLY A 29 -3.35 10.23 -12.08
N ALA A 30 -3.28 9.43 -10.98
CA ALA A 30 -4.46 8.74 -10.49
C ALA A 30 -5.45 9.71 -9.84
N THR A 31 -6.74 9.60 -10.22
CA THR A 31 -7.83 10.39 -9.65
C THR A 31 -9.04 9.50 -9.34
N GLY A 32 -9.98 10.00 -8.54
CA GLY A 32 -11.23 9.30 -8.24
C GLY A 32 -11.00 7.90 -7.67
N VAL A 33 -11.86 6.95 -8.05
CA VAL A 33 -11.86 5.58 -7.53
C VAL A 33 -10.54 4.84 -7.76
N VAL A 34 -9.82 5.14 -8.85
CA VAL A 34 -8.51 4.53 -9.14
C VAL A 34 -7.50 4.96 -8.07
N LYS A 35 -7.45 6.26 -7.75
CA LYS A 35 -6.58 6.77 -6.69
C LYS A 35 -6.94 6.16 -5.34
N ASP A 36 -8.22 6.14 -5.00
CA ASP A 36 -8.69 5.64 -3.69
C ASP A 36 -8.31 4.17 -3.49
N ARG A 37 -8.52 3.30 -4.49
CA ARG A 37 -8.11 1.89 -4.38
C ARG A 37 -6.59 1.70 -4.32
N MET A 38 -5.81 2.50 -5.07
CA MET A 38 -4.36 2.45 -5.02
C MET A 38 -3.83 2.86 -3.63
N ASP A 39 -4.40 3.89 -3.03
CA ASP A 39 -4.07 4.33 -1.67
C ASP A 39 -4.42 3.24 -0.64
N ARG A 40 -5.56 2.56 -0.78
CA ARG A 40 -5.97 1.44 0.09
C ARG A 40 -5.03 0.23 -0.07
N PHE A 41 -4.59 -0.10 -1.27
CA PHE A 41 -3.57 -1.15 -1.45
C PHE A 41 -2.21 -0.76 -0.88
N LYS A 42 -1.82 0.52 -0.97
CA LYS A 42 -0.62 1.03 -0.31
C LYS A 42 -0.72 0.93 1.20
N ALA A 43 -1.86 1.30 1.79
CA ALA A 43 -2.13 1.12 3.22
C ALA A 43 -2.06 -0.36 3.63
N SER A 44 -2.69 -1.27 2.86
CA SER A 44 -2.62 -2.71 3.12
C SER A 44 -1.20 -3.26 3.09
N LYS A 45 -0.35 -2.79 2.16
CA LYS A 45 1.07 -3.15 2.13
C LYS A 45 1.80 -2.70 3.41
N GLU A 46 1.44 -1.55 3.94
CA GLU A 46 2.01 -1.07 5.19
C GLU A 46 1.51 -1.89 6.39
N SER A 47 0.20 -2.17 6.47
CA SER A 47 -0.37 -3.06 7.50
C SER A 47 0.31 -4.43 7.54
N VAL A 48 0.58 -5.03 6.37
CA VAL A 48 1.34 -6.30 6.27
C VAL A 48 2.73 -6.18 6.88
N LYS A 49 3.45 -5.07 6.64
CA LYS A 49 4.77 -4.85 7.25
C LYS A 49 4.70 -4.70 8.76
N GLN A 50 3.70 -3.97 9.26
CA GLN A 50 3.50 -3.77 10.70
C GLN A 50 3.14 -5.08 11.39
N ILE A 51 2.23 -5.90 10.83
CA ILE A 51 1.90 -7.23 11.37
C ILE A 51 3.16 -8.11 11.42
N LYS A 52 3.95 -8.15 10.34
CA LYS A 52 5.20 -8.92 10.31
C LYS A 52 6.19 -8.50 11.40
N LYS A 53 6.27 -7.20 11.71
CA LYS A 53 7.11 -6.66 12.80
C LYS A 53 6.52 -7.02 14.16
N ALA A 54 5.23 -6.78 14.36
CA ALA A 54 4.52 -7.00 15.61
C ALA A 54 4.45 -8.48 16.02
N LEU A 55 4.40 -9.42 15.08
CA LEU A 55 4.48 -10.85 15.34
C LEU A 55 5.80 -11.24 16.04
N LYS A 56 6.93 -10.59 15.72
CA LYS A 56 8.23 -10.87 16.35
C LYS A 56 8.26 -10.45 17.81
N THR A 57 7.58 -9.38 18.16
CA THR A 57 7.50 -8.81 19.51
C THR A 57 6.25 -9.22 20.27
N LYS A 58 5.33 -9.96 19.62
CA LYS A 58 4.01 -10.32 20.15
C LYS A 58 3.19 -9.11 20.59
N ASP A 59 3.31 -8.00 19.85
CA ASP A 59 2.49 -6.81 20.06
C ASP A 59 1.08 -7.05 19.52
N TRP A 60 0.23 -7.61 20.38
CA TRP A 60 -1.13 -7.99 20.03
C TRP A 60 -2.01 -6.80 19.66
N SER A 61 -1.78 -5.63 20.27
CA SER A 61 -2.53 -4.42 19.96
C SER A 61 -2.26 -3.96 18.53
N ALA A 62 -0.99 -3.90 18.15
CA ALA A 62 -0.60 -3.56 16.78
C ALA A 62 -1.12 -4.60 15.77
N ILE A 63 -0.99 -5.91 16.08
CA ILE A 63 -1.49 -6.97 15.19
C ILE A 63 -2.99 -6.84 14.97
N GLN A 64 -3.78 -6.64 16.03
CA GLN A 64 -5.23 -6.53 15.94
C GLN A 64 -5.67 -5.30 15.15
N LYS A 65 -5.04 -4.14 15.41
CA LYS A 65 -5.33 -2.92 14.67
C LYS A 65 -5.13 -3.15 13.17
N GLU A 66 -3.96 -3.60 12.76
CA GLU A 66 -3.62 -3.78 11.36
C GLU A 66 -4.44 -4.90 10.69
N ALA A 67 -4.80 -5.96 11.44
CA ALA A 67 -5.68 -7.03 10.94
C ALA A 67 -7.10 -6.51 10.66
N ASN A 68 -7.64 -5.65 11.54
CA ASN A 68 -8.93 -5.01 11.34
C ASN A 68 -8.92 -4.06 10.13
N ASP A 69 -7.84 -3.28 9.95
CA ASP A 69 -7.70 -2.41 8.78
C ASP A 69 -7.70 -3.22 7.46
N LEU A 70 -7.00 -4.38 7.44
CA LEU A 70 -7.03 -5.29 6.29
C LEU A 70 -8.42 -5.89 6.07
N GLN A 71 -9.13 -6.28 7.13
CA GLN A 71 -10.48 -6.84 7.03
C GLN A 71 -11.47 -5.81 6.53
N GLN A 72 -11.41 -4.57 7.03
CA GLN A 72 -12.26 -3.49 6.54
C GLN A 72 -12.05 -3.28 5.03
N TRP A 73 -10.79 -3.17 4.59
CA TRP A 73 -10.51 -3.05 3.16
C TRP A 73 -11.04 -4.25 2.36
N ALA A 74 -10.85 -5.47 2.86
CA ALA A 74 -11.33 -6.67 2.19
C ALA A 74 -12.85 -6.63 1.97
N SER A 75 -13.63 -6.17 2.96
CA SER A 75 -15.09 -6.08 2.87
C SER A 75 -15.61 -5.05 1.88
N GLU A 76 -14.83 -4.01 1.58
CA GLU A 76 -15.21 -2.92 0.70
C GLU A 76 -14.61 -3.03 -0.71
N MET A 77 -13.63 -3.91 -0.90
CA MET A 77 -12.71 -3.91 -2.06
C MET A 77 -13.43 -3.91 -3.41
N SER A 78 -14.44 -4.75 -3.60
CA SER A 78 -15.14 -4.87 -4.89
C SER A 78 -15.80 -3.56 -5.32
N ASN A 79 -16.22 -2.70 -4.39
CA ASN A 79 -16.84 -1.41 -4.68
C ASN A 79 -15.88 -0.42 -5.35
N PHE A 80 -14.58 -0.69 -5.30
CA PHE A 80 -13.53 0.16 -5.88
C PHE A 80 -13.08 -0.30 -7.27
N PHE A 81 -13.84 -1.23 -7.89
CA PHE A 81 -13.60 -1.72 -9.25
C PHE A 81 -14.82 -1.54 -10.16
N PRO A 82 -15.40 -0.32 -10.28
CA PRO A 82 -16.45 -0.10 -11.26
C PRO A 82 -15.91 -0.36 -12.68
N GLU A 83 -16.78 -0.77 -13.59
CA GLU A 83 -16.43 -1.05 -14.98
C GLU A 83 -15.69 0.13 -15.62
N GLY A 84 -14.66 -0.14 -16.40
CA GLY A 84 -13.84 0.88 -17.07
C GLY A 84 -12.85 1.61 -16.18
N SER A 85 -12.64 1.19 -14.91
CA SER A 85 -11.66 1.82 -14.02
C SER A 85 -10.23 1.25 -14.14
N ASN A 86 -9.85 0.76 -15.32
CA ASN A 86 -8.52 0.21 -15.64
C ASN A 86 -7.56 1.22 -16.27
N GLY A 87 -8.00 2.46 -16.49
CA GLY A 87 -7.16 3.51 -17.10
C GLY A 87 -5.87 3.77 -16.30
N LYS A 88 -4.79 4.08 -16.98
CA LYS A 88 -3.50 4.42 -16.34
C LYS A 88 -3.68 5.55 -15.32
N PRO A 89 -2.96 5.50 -14.18
CA PRO A 89 -1.86 4.56 -13.84
C PRO A 89 -2.33 3.25 -13.16
N SER A 90 -3.58 2.84 -13.31
CA SER A 90 -4.07 1.57 -12.78
C SER A 90 -3.32 0.37 -13.42
N GLU A 91 -3.00 -0.61 -12.59
CA GLU A 91 -2.46 -1.91 -12.98
C GLU A 91 -3.55 -3.00 -12.98
N ALA A 92 -4.83 -2.63 -12.90
CA ALA A 92 -5.94 -3.58 -13.00
C ALA A 92 -6.05 -4.11 -14.44
N LYS A 93 -6.06 -5.44 -14.60
CA LYS A 93 -6.25 -6.08 -15.91
C LYS A 93 -7.72 -6.02 -16.32
N ASP A 94 -7.98 -6.03 -17.61
CA ASP A 94 -9.34 -6.00 -18.19
C ASP A 94 -10.17 -7.23 -17.81
N ASN A 95 -9.51 -8.36 -17.52
CA ASN A 95 -10.18 -9.59 -17.14
C ASN A 95 -10.90 -9.51 -15.77
N ILE A 96 -10.67 -8.49 -14.95
CA ILE A 96 -11.46 -8.24 -13.74
C ILE A 96 -12.95 -8.15 -14.11
N TRP A 97 -13.29 -7.44 -15.18
CA TRP A 97 -14.67 -7.19 -15.58
C TRP A 97 -15.23 -8.26 -16.50
N SER A 98 -14.39 -8.94 -17.28
CA SER A 98 -14.82 -10.07 -18.12
C SER A 98 -14.95 -11.40 -17.34
N ASP A 99 -14.27 -11.51 -16.19
CA ASP A 99 -14.38 -12.64 -15.24
C ASP A 99 -14.68 -12.11 -13.84
N TRP A 100 -15.78 -11.37 -13.72
CA TRP A 100 -16.17 -10.72 -12.45
C TRP A 100 -16.38 -11.72 -11.31
N ASP A 101 -16.97 -12.88 -11.62
CA ASP A 101 -17.17 -13.93 -10.62
C ASP A 101 -15.84 -14.48 -10.10
N GLY A 102 -14.87 -14.73 -10.97
CA GLY A 102 -13.52 -15.13 -10.59
C GLY A 102 -12.80 -14.06 -9.75
N PHE A 103 -13.00 -12.78 -10.09
CA PHE A 103 -12.50 -11.67 -9.28
C PHE A 103 -13.15 -11.66 -7.89
N LEU A 104 -14.47 -11.80 -7.79
CA LEU A 104 -15.18 -11.85 -6.50
C LEU A 104 -14.72 -13.03 -5.64
N LEU A 105 -14.49 -14.21 -6.21
CA LEU A 105 -13.93 -15.36 -5.48
C LEU A 105 -12.53 -15.06 -4.90
N SER A 106 -11.74 -14.29 -5.64
CA SER A 106 -10.42 -13.85 -5.15
C SER A 106 -10.54 -12.85 -3.99
N VAL A 107 -11.51 -11.93 -4.06
CA VAL A 107 -11.85 -11.00 -2.98
C VAL A 107 -12.34 -11.76 -1.75
N GLU A 108 -13.24 -12.73 -1.92
CA GLU A 108 -13.75 -13.58 -0.84
C GLU A 108 -12.62 -14.36 -0.14
N SER A 109 -11.71 -14.96 -0.91
CA SER A 109 -10.52 -15.61 -0.35
C SER A 109 -9.67 -14.68 0.52
N TYR A 110 -9.56 -13.41 0.13
CA TYR A 110 -8.88 -12.40 0.94
C TYR A 110 -9.68 -12.04 2.19
N GLN A 111 -11.01 -11.90 2.10
CA GLN A 111 -11.90 -11.66 3.25
C GLN A 111 -11.77 -12.77 4.29
N GLU A 112 -11.89 -14.03 3.87
CA GLU A 112 -11.71 -15.17 4.76
C GLU A 112 -10.34 -15.18 5.46
N GLY A 113 -9.28 -14.86 4.72
CA GLY A 113 -7.92 -14.79 5.27
C GLY A 113 -7.81 -13.74 6.37
N THR A 114 -8.36 -12.55 6.13
CA THR A 114 -8.34 -11.42 7.08
C THR A 114 -9.23 -11.69 8.30
N GLU A 115 -10.40 -12.29 8.13
CA GLU A 115 -11.28 -12.69 9.24
C GLU A 115 -10.61 -13.70 10.17
N LYS A 116 -9.97 -14.73 9.60
CA LYS A 116 -9.18 -15.71 10.36
C LYS A 116 -8.04 -15.02 11.12
N LEU A 117 -7.39 -14.03 10.49
CA LEU A 117 -6.31 -13.25 11.11
C LEU A 117 -6.81 -12.42 12.30
N VAL A 118 -7.92 -11.70 12.15
CA VAL A 118 -8.56 -10.95 13.24
C VAL A 118 -8.92 -11.88 14.39
N LYS A 119 -9.60 -13.00 14.12
CA LYS A 119 -10.00 -13.98 15.14
C LYS A 119 -8.80 -14.57 15.88
N ALA A 120 -7.76 -14.97 15.16
CA ALA A 120 -6.57 -15.57 15.75
C ALA A 120 -5.79 -14.58 16.62
N SER A 121 -5.66 -13.33 16.16
CA SER A 121 -4.98 -12.27 16.91
C SER A 121 -5.73 -11.85 18.17
N SER A 122 -7.06 -11.82 18.13
CA SER A 122 -7.91 -11.55 19.30
C SER A 122 -7.74 -12.62 20.39
N ASN A 123 -7.54 -13.88 20.00
CA ASN A 123 -7.24 -14.99 20.91
C ASN A 123 -5.77 -15.02 21.35
N LYS A 124 -4.93 -14.11 20.87
CA LYS A 124 -3.48 -14.01 21.17
C LYS A 124 -2.73 -15.32 20.92
N SER A 125 -3.19 -16.13 19.96
CA SER A 125 -2.54 -17.37 19.53
C SER A 125 -1.49 -17.08 18.48
N LEU A 126 -0.20 -17.15 18.83
CA LEU A 126 0.89 -16.84 17.90
C LEU A 126 0.88 -17.77 16.67
N GLU A 127 0.70 -19.07 16.90
CA GLU A 127 0.68 -20.06 15.83
C GLU A 127 -0.50 -19.85 14.87
N ALA A 128 -1.71 -19.71 15.43
CA ALA A 128 -2.91 -19.47 14.61
C ALA A 128 -2.82 -18.13 13.85
N THR A 129 -2.30 -17.06 14.50
CA THR A 129 -2.12 -15.75 13.88
C THR A 129 -1.10 -15.81 12.74
N ALA A 130 0.04 -16.48 12.95
CA ALA A 130 1.05 -16.65 11.90
C ALA A 130 0.52 -17.48 10.72
N THR A 131 -0.29 -18.50 10.98
CA THR A 131 -0.93 -19.33 9.95
C THR A 131 -1.96 -18.51 9.15
N ALA A 132 -2.84 -17.77 9.83
CA ALA A 132 -3.82 -16.91 9.18
C ALA A 132 -3.14 -15.79 8.38
N PHE A 133 -2.08 -15.18 8.91
CA PHE A 133 -1.30 -14.17 8.20
C PHE A 133 -0.69 -14.72 6.90
N LYS A 134 -0.11 -15.93 6.93
CA LYS A 134 0.40 -16.59 5.71
C LYS A 134 -0.71 -16.85 4.68
N ALA A 135 -1.90 -17.24 5.13
CA ALA A 135 -3.06 -17.45 4.26
C ALA A 135 -3.50 -16.14 3.59
N THR A 136 -3.57 -15.04 4.36
CA THR A 136 -3.85 -13.70 3.85
C THR A 136 -2.83 -13.27 2.78
N LEU A 137 -1.53 -13.47 3.01
CA LEU A 137 -0.50 -13.17 2.02
C LEU A 137 -0.62 -14.02 0.75
N LYS A 138 -1.03 -15.27 0.89
CA LYS A 138 -1.24 -16.17 -0.26
C LYS A 138 -2.41 -15.68 -1.12
N SER A 139 -3.52 -15.25 -0.52
CA SER A 139 -4.66 -14.69 -1.27
C SER A 139 -4.29 -13.41 -2.03
N CYS A 140 -3.52 -12.50 -1.40
CA CYS A 140 -2.98 -11.32 -2.09
C CYS A 140 -2.19 -11.70 -3.34
N LYS A 141 -1.29 -12.68 -3.23
CA LYS A 141 -0.45 -13.13 -4.35
C LYS A 141 -1.29 -13.78 -5.44
N SER A 142 -2.26 -14.64 -5.08
CA SER A 142 -3.12 -15.31 -6.06
C SER A 142 -3.89 -14.30 -6.89
N CYS A 143 -4.61 -13.38 -6.22
CA CYS A 143 -5.37 -12.32 -6.88
C CYS A 143 -4.48 -11.46 -7.81
N HIS A 144 -3.27 -11.08 -7.36
CA HIS A 144 -2.35 -10.29 -8.18
C HIS A 144 -1.87 -11.05 -9.42
N ASN A 145 -1.62 -12.34 -9.34
CA ASN A 145 -1.22 -13.13 -10.51
C ASN A 145 -2.30 -13.10 -11.60
N ASP A 146 -3.57 -13.17 -11.20
CA ASP A 146 -4.68 -13.29 -12.13
C ASP A 146 -5.14 -11.91 -12.66
N PHE A 147 -5.23 -10.91 -11.78
CA PHE A 147 -5.97 -9.66 -12.02
C PHE A 147 -5.11 -8.37 -12.01
N LYS A 148 -3.80 -8.47 -11.73
CA LYS A 148 -2.88 -7.32 -11.74
C LYS A 148 -1.85 -7.46 -12.86
N ALA A 149 -1.65 -6.38 -13.63
CA ALA A 149 -0.56 -6.30 -14.61
C ALA A 149 0.82 -6.21 -13.91
N ASP A 150 1.85 -6.70 -14.61
CA ASP A 150 3.26 -6.63 -14.17
C ASP A 150 3.82 -5.22 -14.30
#